data_b1436e84f8890de2c814cdedac46fda1
#
_entry.id   b1436e84f8890de2c814cdedac46fda1
#
_cell.length_a   1.000
_cell.length_b   1.000
_cell.length_c   1.000
_cell.angle_alpha   90.00
_cell.angle_beta   90.00
_cell.angle_gamma   90.00
#
_symmetry.space_group_name_H-M   'P 1'
#
loop_
_entity.id
_entity.type
_entity.pdbx_description
1 polymer ?
#
loop_
_entity_poly.entity_id
_entity_poly.type
_entity_poly.pdbx_seq_one_letter_code
_entity_poly.pdbx_strand_id
1 'polypeptide(L)'
;MKITKFFALLCAATVGFVACTPTGEETPQPAPEVTGNITLTADRTQVELGQTVNFTATMKDAETGEVTDVTAFVTLYDSNLDTVANPFTPTVSGIYNVMASMGSESSNTVTITVMATLPEIPEDIDPENLAFNHRAVLIDHTGVNCGYCPMMTDTLIELAKTDLHEHYNEVTCHAGNMASGDPGNSAAANALNQMQKPDGYPNICINFETAKIGNYQTSTTISYIRQALNGYIKKDGADVGIALAVEGDAYNAFCSAQVKVNVAQEYKAVAWLLESNIYSPNQVGASKAEHKIYNFALRNISGEYSKNNVSGESIGVLAQGEKKDLSFTLPITSTKWNWENMGVLVIVSAKNANGKWEVANSAYCEIGEAKGYEYIN
;
A
#
# COMPACT_ATOMS: atom_id res chain seq x y z
N MET A 1 -24.29 40.24 16.56
CA MET A 1 -24.86 41.61 16.50
C MET A 1 -24.27 42.32 15.28
N LYS A 2 -25.14 42.82 14.46
CA LYS A 2 -25.09 43.67 13.25
C LYS A 2 -25.01 42.96 11.92
N ILE A 3 -26.21 42.82 11.40
CA ILE A 3 -26.67 42.69 10.02
C ILE A 3 -26.42 44.01 9.30
N THR A 4 -25.94 43.99 8.07
CA THR A 4 -26.11 45.13 7.17
C THR A 4 -26.53 44.58 5.78
N LYS A 5 -27.79 44.86 5.44
CA LYS A 5 -28.40 44.74 4.12
C LYS A 5 -27.91 45.89 3.27
N PHE A 6 -27.68 45.69 1.97
CA PHE A 6 -27.74 46.77 0.99
C PHE A 6 -28.59 46.39 -0.22
N PHE A 7 -29.34 47.37 -0.61
CA PHE A 7 -30.51 47.39 -1.48
C PHE A 7 -30.13 47.42 -2.98
N ALA A 8 -31.06 46.99 -3.78
CA ALA A 8 -31.15 46.99 -5.22
C ALA A 8 -31.02 48.39 -5.87
N LEU A 9 -30.48 48.44 -7.06
CA LEU A 9 -30.75 49.54 -8.02
C LEU A 9 -31.19 48.95 -9.35
N LEU A 10 -32.44 49.31 -9.70
CA LEU A 10 -33.16 49.04 -10.90
C LEU A 10 -32.75 50.03 -12.00
N CYS A 11 -32.25 49.56 -13.16
CA CYS A 11 -32.19 50.37 -14.36
C CYS A 11 -32.90 49.63 -15.49
N ALA A 12 -34.05 50.17 -15.85
CA ALA A 12 -34.80 49.80 -17.02
C ALA A 12 -34.16 50.44 -18.28
N ALA A 13 -33.87 49.66 -19.29
CA ALA A 13 -33.65 50.12 -20.65
C ALA A 13 -34.41 49.20 -21.63
N THR A 14 -35.45 49.74 -22.18
CA THR A 14 -36.24 49.19 -23.28
C THR A 14 -35.48 49.34 -24.60
N VAL A 15 -35.24 48.27 -25.34
CA VAL A 15 -35.16 48.29 -26.83
C VAL A 15 -35.40 46.89 -27.44
N GLY A 16 -36.33 46.79 -28.37
CA GLY A 16 -36.24 45.96 -29.58
C GLY A 16 -36.66 44.48 -29.45
N PHE A 17 -37.92 44.21 -29.79
CA PHE A 17 -38.37 42.88 -30.16
C PHE A 17 -37.66 42.44 -31.47
N VAL A 18 -36.79 41.42 -31.38
CA VAL A 18 -36.54 40.52 -32.50
C VAL A 18 -37.13 39.17 -32.08
N ALA A 19 -38.13 38.74 -32.77
CA ALA A 19 -38.72 37.41 -32.60
C ALA A 19 -37.68 36.36 -33.03
N CYS A 20 -36.97 35.77 -32.06
CA CYS A 20 -36.33 34.47 -32.25
C CYS A 20 -37.38 33.42 -31.93
N THR A 21 -37.69 32.57 -32.90
CA THR A 21 -38.38 31.30 -32.73
C THR A 21 -37.77 30.52 -31.57
N PRO A 22 -38.56 29.99 -30.61
CA PRO A 22 -38.01 29.12 -29.58
C PRO A 22 -37.54 27.85 -30.27
N THR A 23 -36.22 27.60 -30.22
CA THR A 23 -35.67 26.27 -30.39
C THR A 23 -36.31 25.41 -29.32
N GLY A 24 -37.02 24.36 -29.76
CA GLY A 24 -37.79 23.51 -28.89
C GLY A 24 -36.93 22.99 -27.74
N GLU A 25 -37.37 23.21 -26.51
CA GLU A 25 -36.98 22.36 -25.38
C GLU A 25 -37.42 20.94 -25.79
N GLU A 26 -36.40 20.07 -25.99
CA GLU A 26 -36.67 18.64 -26.09
C GLU A 26 -37.27 18.24 -24.74
N THR A 27 -38.58 18.01 -24.74
CA THR A 27 -39.22 17.37 -23.57
C THR A 27 -38.53 16.03 -23.35
N PRO A 28 -38.07 15.72 -22.10
CA PRO A 28 -37.47 14.44 -21.81
C PRO A 28 -38.37 13.31 -22.34
N GLN A 29 -37.82 12.46 -23.16
CA GLN A 29 -38.58 11.34 -23.72
C GLN A 29 -39.01 10.47 -22.52
N PRO A 30 -40.31 10.10 -22.40
CA PRO A 30 -40.76 9.23 -21.33
C PRO A 30 -40.05 7.89 -21.44
N ALA A 31 -39.69 7.31 -20.28
CA ALA A 31 -39.11 5.98 -20.23
C ALA A 31 -40.06 4.97 -20.95
N PRO A 32 -39.53 4.02 -21.70
CA PRO A 32 -40.36 3.02 -22.38
C PRO A 32 -41.14 2.21 -21.33
N GLU A 33 -42.46 2.04 -21.56
CA GLU A 33 -43.30 1.14 -20.76
C GLU A 33 -43.03 -0.32 -21.16
N VAL A 34 -41.83 -0.82 -20.81
CA VAL A 34 -41.42 -2.18 -21.10
C VAL A 34 -41.17 -2.90 -19.78
N THR A 35 -41.80 -4.07 -19.62
CA THR A 35 -41.54 -4.96 -18.50
C THR A 35 -40.68 -6.12 -18.99
N GLY A 36 -39.49 -6.29 -18.39
CA GLY A 36 -38.57 -7.33 -18.82
C GLY A 36 -37.26 -7.33 -18.04
N ASN A 37 -36.36 -8.24 -18.37
CA ASN A 37 -35.08 -8.33 -17.73
C ASN A 37 -34.08 -7.32 -18.31
N ILE A 38 -33.45 -6.52 -17.45
CA ILE A 38 -32.37 -5.62 -17.83
C ILE A 38 -31.06 -6.43 -17.90
N THR A 39 -30.33 -6.24 -19.00
CA THR A 39 -28.96 -6.75 -19.15
C THR A 39 -28.02 -5.58 -19.25
N LEU A 40 -27.04 -5.51 -18.30
CA LEU A 40 -25.95 -4.55 -18.32
C LEU A 40 -24.72 -5.18 -18.95
N THR A 41 -24.04 -4.44 -19.82
CA THR A 41 -22.77 -4.77 -20.42
C THR A 41 -21.81 -3.59 -20.32
N ALA A 42 -20.50 -3.84 -20.41
CA ALA A 42 -19.46 -2.81 -20.50
C ALA A 42 -18.64 -3.02 -21.76
N ASP A 43 -18.14 -1.93 -22.35
CA ASP A 43 -17.25 -1.98 -23.53
C ASP A 43 -15.89 -2.65 -23.18
N ARG A 44 -15.50 -2.62 -21.92
CA ARG A 44 -14.32 -3.29 -21.37
C ARG A 44 -14.51 -3.62 -19.89
N THR A 45 -13.89 -4.69 -19.43
CA THR A 45 -13.95 -5.16 -18.04
C THR A 45 -12.60 -5.06 -17.31
N GLN A 46 -11.54 -4.70 -18.04
CA GLN A 46 -10.21 -4.40 -17.48
C GLN A 46 -9.76 -3.06 -18.05
N VAL A 47 -9.39 -2.15 -17.18
CA VAL A 47 -8.92 -0.79 -17.52
C VAL A 47 -7.77 -0.39 -16.62
N GLU A 48 -6.93 0.51 -17.09
CA GLU A 48 -5.98 1.23 -16.26
C GLU A 48 -6.65 2.40 -15.55
N LEU A 49 -6.06 2.85 -14.45
CA LEU A 49 -6.53 4.01 -13.71
C LEU A 49 -6.72 5.22 -14.64
N GLY A 50 -7.88 5.89 -14.54
CA GLY A 50 -8.22 7.03 -15.39
C GLY A 50 -8.75 6.69 -16.79
N GLN A 51 -8.72 5.44 -17.23
CA GLN A 51 -9.36 5.03 -18.48
C GLN A 51 -10.88 4.92 -18.31
N THR A 52 -11.61 5.34 -19.33
CA THR A 52 -13.06 5.39 -19.32
C THR A 52 -13.69 4.05 -19.71
N VAL A 53 -14.75 3.67 -19.01
CA VAL A 53 -15.63 2.51 -19.30
C VAL A 53 -17.00 3.02 -19.67
N ASN A 54 -17.58 2.52 -20.79
CA ASN A 54 -18.94 2.81 -21.19
C ASN A 54 -19.83 1.60 -20.89
N PHE A 55 -20.95 1.83 -20.22
CA PHE A 55 -21.96 0.82 -19.95
C PHE A 55 -23.13 0.97 -20.94
N THR A 56 -23.67 -0.17 -21.35
CA THR A 56 -24.89 -0.26 -22.14
C THR A 56 -25.90 -1.14 -21.42
N ALA A 57 -27.12 -0.64 -21.24
CA ALA A 57 -28.20 -1.39 -20.65
C ALA A 57 -29.26 -1.68 -21.71
N THR A 58 -29.64 -2.94 -21.85
CA THR A 58 -30.73 -3.37 -22.74
C THR A 58 -31.81 -4.06 -21.95
N MET A 59 -33.07 -3.88 -22.34
CA MET A 59 -34.21 -4.59 -21.78
C MET A 59 -34.81 -5.50 -22.84
N LYS A 60 -35.03 -6.76 -22.47
CA LYS A 60 -35.72 -7.72 -23.32
C LYS A 60 -37.15 -7.86 -22.84
N ASP A 61 -38.13 -7.47 -23.72
CA ASP A 61 -39.53 -7.65 -23.47
C ASP A 61 -39.89 -9.12 -23.27
N ALA A 62 -40.65 -9.40 -22.23
CA ALA A 62 -40.95 -10.79 -21.83
C ALA A 62 -41.97 -11.48 -22.76
N GLU A 63 -42.85 -10.69 -23.46
CA GLU A 63 -43.91 -11.22 -24.32
C GLU A 63 -43.46 -11.29 -25.79
N THR A 64 -42.86 -10.22 -26.30
CA THR A 64 -42.47 -10.11 -27.72
C THR A 64 -41.07 -10.60 -27.99
N GLY A 65 -40.19 -10.61 -26.96
CA GLY A 65 -38.76 -10.93 -27.07
C GLY A 65 -37.93 -9.80 -27.70
N GLU A 66 -38.54 -8.64 -27.97
CA GLU A 66 -37.84 -7.47 -28.52
C GLU A 66 -36.82 -6.93 -27.52
N VAL A 67 -35.64 -6.50 -28.02
CA VAL A 67 -34.58 -5.94 -27.22
C VAL A 67 -34.46 -4.43 -27.47
N THR A 68 -34.69 -3.64 -26.44
CA THR A 68 -34.66 -2.18 -26.48
C THR A 68 -33.45 -1.66 -25.68
N ASP A 69 -32.72 -0.66 -26.20
CA ASP A 69 -31.69 0.06 -25.46
C ASP A 69 -32.37 1.01 -24.45
N VAL A 70 -32.07 0.78 -23.17
CA VAL A 70 -32.59 1.56 -22.04
C VAL A 70 -31.49 2.29 -21.29
N THR A 71 -30.31 2.42 -21.87
CA THR A 71 -29.12 3.03 -21.22
C THR A 71 -29.37 4.42 -20.66
N ALA A 72 -30.18 5.24 -21.39
CA ALA A 72 -30.50 6.59 -20.95
C ALA A 72 -31.54 6.65 -19.80
N PHE A 73 -32.17 5.53 -19.46
CA PHE A 73 -33.26 5.45 -18.48
C PHE A 73 -32.89 4.70 -17.21
N VAL A 74 -31.71 4.07 -17.16
CA VAL A 74 -31.23 3.36 -15.99
C VAL A 74 -30.33 4.25 -15.10
N THR A 75 -30.33 3.98 -13.82
CA THR A 75 -29.32 4.47 -12.89
C THR A 75 -28.35 3.34 -12.58
N LEU A 76 -27.04 3.62 -12.66
CA LEU A 76 -26.00 2.67 -12.31
C LEU A 76 -25.62 2.82 -10.83
N TYR A 77 -25.35 1.69 -10.17
CA TYR A 77 -24.96 1.64 -8.77
C TYR A 77 -23.76 0.70 -8.59
N ASP A 78 -22.89 1.03 -7.62
CA ASP A 78 -21.85 0.12 -7.15
C ASP A 78 -22.37 -0.83 -6.04
N SER A 79 -21.45 -1.64 -5.46
CA SER A 79 -21.77 -2.56 -4.37
C SER A 79 -22.23 -1.89 -3.06
N ASN A 80 -21.94 -0.60 -2.88
CA ASN A 80 -22.35 0.19 -1.72
C ASN A 80 -23.68 0.92 -1.95
N LEU A 81 -24.27 0.75 -3.14
CA LEU A 81 -25.43 1.49 -3.64
C LEU A 81 -25.15 2.98 -3.90
N ASP A 82 -23.89 3.36 -4.09
CA ASP A 82 -23.50 4.67 -4.57
C ASP A 82 -23.69 4.74 -6.09
N THR A 83 -24.12 5.91 -6.60
CA THR A 83 -24.37 6.09 -8.04
C THR A 83 -23.07 6.13 -8.83
N VAL A 84 -23.03 5.40 -9.94
CA VAL A 84 -21.92 5.35 -10.88
C VAL A 84 -22.27 6.14 -12.13
N ALA A 85 -21.36 7.01 -12.56
CA ALA A 85 -21.53 7.78 -13.80
C ALA A 85 -21.41 6.86 -15.03
N ASN A 86 -22.08 7.23 -16.13
CA ASN A 86 -21.87 6.62 -17.44
C ASN A 86 -21.61 7.74 -18.47
N PRO A 87 -20.40 7.86 -19.02
CA PRO A 87 -19.23 6.97 -18.84
C PRO A 87 -18.61 7.02 -17.42
N PHE A 88 -18.05 5.89 -17.01
CA PHE A 88 -17.34 5.71 -15.73
C PHE A 88 -15.84 5.89 -15.91
N THR A 89 -15.22 6.80 -15.16
CA THR A 89 -13.77 6.99 -15.14
C THR A 89 -13.28 6.78 -13.70
N PRO A 90 -12.70 5.60 -13.38
CA PRO A 90 -12.24 5.31 -12.04
C PRO A 90 -11.02 6.17 -11.68
N THR A 91 -11.02 6.69 -10.46
CA THR A 91 -9.92 7.45 -9.87
C THR A 91 -9.12 6.64 -8.85
N VAL A 92 -9.55 5.41 -8.56
CA VAL A 92 -8.91 4.50 -7.61
C VAL A 92 -8.84 3.12 -8.26
N SER A 93 -7.73 2.41 -8.06
CA SER A 93 -7.58 1.02 -8.52
C SER A 93 -8.41 0.06 -7.66
N GLY A 94 -8.83 -1.05 -8.25
CA GLY A 94 -9.63 -2.04 -7.53
C GLY A 94 -10.67 -2.74 -8.39
N ILE A 95 -11.58 -3.43 -7.73
CA ILE A 95 -12.69 -4.16 -8.37
C ILE A 95 -13.99 -3.40 -8.11
N TYR A 96 -14.63 -2.98 -9.18
CA TYR A 96 -15.93 -2.31 -9.16
C TYR A 96 -17.00 -3.24 -9.69
N ASN A 97 -18.00 -3.55 -8.87
CA ASN A 97 -19.17 -4.33 -9.26
C ASN A 97 -20.31 -3.36 -9.52
N VAL A 98 -20.71 -3.22 -10.78
CA VAL A 98 -21.72 -2.25 -11.24
C VAL A 98 -22.98 -2.97 -11.66
N MET A 99 -24.14 -2.46 -11.23
CA MET A 99 -25.48 -2.90 -11.65
C MET A 99 -26.30 -1.71 -12.14
N ALA A 100 -27.26 -1.97 -13.01
CA ALA A 100 -28.25 -0.98 -13.47
C ALA A 100 -29.60 -1.21 -12.82
N SER A 101 -30.33 -0.13 -12.53
CA SER A 101 -31.71 -0.21 -12.05
C SER A 101 -32.62 0.76 -12.81
N MET A 102 -33.85 0.33 -13.12
CA MET A 102 -34.91 1.14 -13.70
C MET A 102 -36.23 0.74 -13.04
N GLY A 103 -36.84 1.65 -12.27
CA GLY A 103 -38.04 1.34 -11.49
C GLY A 103 -37.78 0.24 -10.45
N SER A 104 -38.51 -0.88 -10.57
CA SER A 104 -38.37 -2.07 -9.71
C SER A 104 -37.39 -3.10 -10.27
N GLU A 105 -36.94 -2.93 -11.51
CA GLU A 105 -36.08 -3.90 -12.19
C GLU A 105 -34.60 -3.59 -11.99
N SER A 106 -33.79 -4.66 -11.87
CA SER A 106 -32.33 -4.57 -11.78
C SER A 106 -31.65 -5.52 -12.77
N SER A 107 -30.45 -5.15 -13.19
CA SER A 107 -29.64 -5.94 -14.12
C SER A 107 -28.79 -7.01 -13.41
N ASN A 108 -28.08 -7.81 -14.23
CA ASN A 108 -26.89 -8.52 -13.80
C ASN A 108 -25.83 -7.52 -13.31
N THR A 109 -24.88 -8.02 -12.50
CA THR A 109 -23.67 -7.29 -12.11
C THR A 109 -22.60 -7.41 -13.18
N VAL A 110 -21.96 -6.29 -13.53
CA VAL A 110 -20.77 -6.22 -14.37
C VAL A 110 -19.58 -5.86 -13.48
N THR A 111 -18.54 -6.69 -13.51
CA THR A 111 -17.30 -6.46 -12.74
C THR A 111 -16.26 -5.77 -13.62
N ILE A 112 -15.78 -4.60 -13.18
CA ILE A 112 -14.69 -3.85 -13.80
C ILE A 112 -13.46 -3.97 -12.89
N THR A 113 -12.35 -4.46 -13.45
CA THR A 113 -11.04 -4.49 -12.77
C THR A 113 -10.22 -3.29 -13.23
N VAL A 114 -9.92 -2.39 -12.31
CA VAL A 114 -9.11 -1.20 -12.52
C VAL A 114 -7.69 -1.48 -12.04
N MET A 115 -6.75 -1.52 -12.97
CA MET A 115 -5.34 -1.74 -12.68
C MET A 115 -4.67 -0.41 -12.39
N ALA A 116 -3.84 -0.34 -11.33
CA ALA A 116 -2.96 0.80 -11.14
C ALA A 116 -1.84 0.79 -12.18
N THR A 117 -1.43 1.98 -12.59
CA THR A 117 -0.16 2.13 -13.28
C THR A 117 0.95 1.85 -12.27
N LEU A 118 1.82 0.87 -12.56
CA LEU A 118 2.97 0.59 -11.70
C LEU A 118 3.95 1.77 -11.74
N PRO A 119 4.50 2.20 -10.58
CA PRO A 119 5.44 3.30 -10.53
C PRO A 119 6.74 2.99 -11.30
N GLU A 120 7.34 4.02 -11.89
CA GLU A 120 8.55 3.89 -12.70
C GLU A 120 9.80 3.88 -11.80
N ILE A 121 10.64 2.86 -11.97
CA ILE A 121 11.88 2.70 -11.21
C ILE A 121 12.92 3.68 -11.79
N PRO A 122 13.73 4.37 -10.96
CA PRO A 122 14.79 5.24 -11.42
C PRO A 122 15.81 4.52 -12.29
N GLU A 123 16.32 5.22 -13.30
CA GLU A 123 17.40 4.70 -14.18
C GLU A 123 18.64 4.34 -13.34
N ASP A 124 19.26 3.21 -13.69
CA ASP A 124 20.51 2.76 -13.07
C ASP A 124 21.68 3.66 -13.55
N ILE A 125 22.17 4.49 -12.64
CA ILE A 125 23.21 5.49 -12.94
C ILE A 125 24.61 4.90 -13.10
N ASP A 126 24.83 3.64 -12.67
CA ASP A 126 26.12 2.95 -12.79
C ASP A 126 25.91 1.46 -13.12
N PRO A 127 25.54 1.16 -14.40
CA PRO A 127 25.11 -0.19 -14.79
C PRO A 127 26.16 -1.29 -14.60
N GLU A 128 27.45 -0.95 -14.65
CA GLU A 128 28.53 -1.92 -14.50
C GLU A 128 28.94 -2.15 -13.04
N ASN A 129 28.49 -1.30 -12.12
CA ASN A 129 28.79 -1.41 -10.69
C ASN A 129 27.91 -2.48 -10.02
N LEU A 130 28.52 -3.42 -9.31
CA LEU A 130 27.84 -4.47 -8.55
C LEU A 130 28.13 -4.38 -7.05
N ALA A 131 28.84 -3.35 -6.59
CA ALA A 131 29.12 -3.13 -5.19
C ALA A 131 28.00 -2.34 -4.51
N PHE A 132 27.01 -3.05 -3.97
CA PHE A 132 25.83 -2.45 -3.37
C PHE A 132 25.99 -2.28 -1.87
N ASN A 133 25.47 -1.16 -1.32
CA ASN A 133 25.35 -1.00 0.13
C ASN A 133 24.43 -2.09 0.71
N HIS A 134 24.86 -2.68 1.84
CA HIS A 134 24.09 -3.73 2.50
C HIS A 134 23.28 -3.16 3.66
N ARG A 135 21.96 -3.39 3.62
CA ARG A 135 21.02 -3.06 4.70
C ARG A 135 20.36 -4.31 5.25
N ALA A 136 20.56 -4.58 6.53
CA ALA A 136 19.82 -5.60 7.27
C ALA A 136 18.40 -5.09 7.62
N VAL A 137 17.52 -5.96 8.08
CA VAL A 137 16.23 -5.60 8.66
C VAL A 137 16.33 -5.66 10.18
N LEU A 138 16.17 -4.52 10.85
CA LEU A 138 16.13 -4.42 12.31
C LEU A 138 14.68 -4.39 12.76
N ILE A 139 14.25 -5.38 13.54
CA ILE A 139 12.85 -5.57 13.94
C ILE A 139 12.75 -5.38 15.47
N ASP A 140 11.96 -4.38 15.90
CA ASP A 140 11.59 -4.16 17.30
C ASP A 140 10.24 -4.80 17.62
N HIS A 141 10.25 -5.83 18.48
CA HIS A 141 9.05 -6.41 19.05
C HIS A 141 8.54 -5.57 20.21
N THR A 142 7.36 -4.98 20.04
CA THR A 142 6.81 -3.96 20.92
C THR A 142 5.29 -4.10 21.11
N GLY A 143 4.67 -3.20 21.87
CA GLY A 143 3.21 -3.13 22.02
C GLY A 143 2.76 -2.09 23.03
N VAL A 144 1.53 -1.58 22.86
CA VAL A 144 0.95 -0.50 23.67
C VAL A 144 0.94 -0.78 25.17
N ASN A 145 0.81 -2.06 25.57
CA ASN A 145 0.76 -2.48 26.97
C ASN A 145 2.15 -2.79 27.58
N CYS A 146 3.22 -2.59 26.83
CA CYS A 146 4.58 -2.84 27.26
C CYS A 146 5.17 -1.60 27.96
N GLY A 147 5.32 -1.64 29.26
CA GLY A 147 5.83 -0.50 30.06
C GLY A 147 7.31 -0.18 29.87
N TYR A 148 8.11 -1.10 29.35
CA TYR A 148 9.53 -0.89 29.04
C TYR A 148 9.82 -0.57 27.58
N CYS A 149 8.84 -0.69 26.69
CA CYS A 149 9.03 -0.44 25.25
C CYS A 149 9.40 1.03 24.93
N PRO A 150 8.90 2.05 25.66
CA PRO A 150 9.35 3.43 25.46
C PRO A 150 10.89 3.62 25.61
N MET A 151 11.55 2.81 26.43
CA MET A 151 13.01 2.87 26.56
C MET A 151 13.73 2.33 25.31
N MET A 152 13.13 1.34 24.61
CA MET A 152 13.65 0.87 23.33
C MET A 152 13.44 1.93 22.24
N THR A 153 12.29 2.62 22.23
CA THR A 153 12.06 3.77 21.34
C THR A 153 13.17 4.82 21.50
N ASP A 154 13.53 5.20 22.76
CA ASP A 154 14.67 6.10 23.01
C ASP A 154 15.98 5.54 22.45
N THR A 155 16.19 4.23 22.59
CA THR A 155 17.41 3.56 22.08
C THR A 155 17.48 3.60 20.56
N LEU A 156 16.35 3.35 19.85
CA LEU A 156 16.29 3.39 18.38
C LEU A 156 16.47 4.81 17.85
N ILE A 157 15.93 5.83 18.52
CA ILE A 157 16.18 7.24 18.21
C ILE A 157 17.66 7.59 18.31
N GLU A 158 18.37 7.09 19.34
CA GLU A 158 19.81 7.32 19.47
C GLU A 158 20.63 6.47 18.47
N LEU A 159 20.20 5.25 18.18
CA LEU A 159 20.82 4.37 17.19
C LEU A 159 20.79 5.01 15.78
N ALA A 160 19.68 5.63 15.42
CA ALA A 160 19.51 6.31 14.12
C ALA A 160 20.48 7.49 13.92
N LYS A 161 21.09 8.02 14.99
CA LYS A 161 22.10 9.08 14.93
C LYS A 161 23.55 8.55 14.76
N THR A 162 23.71 7.25 14.75
CA THR A 162 25.03 6.59 14.62
C THR A 162 25.32 6.25 13.16
N ASP A 163 26.56 5.86 12.88
CA ASP A 163 27.05 5.33 11.60
C ASP A 163 26.29 4.07 11.13
N LEU A 164 25.59 3.40 12.05
CA LEU A 164 24.82 2.20 11.72
C LEU A 164 23.55 2.48 10.91
N HIS A 165 23.05 3.72 10.92
CA HIS A 165 21.79 4.09 10.24
C HIS A 165 21.77 3.70 8.76
N GLU A 166 22.92 3.72 8.10
CA GLU A 166 23.04 3.35 6.68
C GLU A 166 23.06 1.83 6.43
N HIS A 167 23.03 1.02 7.48
CA HIS A 167 23.20 -0.44 7.42
C HIS A 167 21.98 -1.24 7.86
N TYR A 168 20.85 -0.60 8.14
CA TYR A 168 19.60 -1.29 8.44
C TYR A 168 18.38 -0.51 7.96
N ASN A 169 17.27 -1.23 7.78
CA ASN A 169 15.93 -0.68 7.70
C ASN A 169 15.17 -1.14 8.96
N GLU A 170 14.49 -0.19 9.63
CA GLU A 170 13.73 -0.43 10.84
C GLU A 170 12.32 -0.95 10.54
N VAL A 171 11.84 -1.88 11.36
CA VAL A 171 10.47 -2.37 11.38
C VAL A 171 10.02 -2.50 12.82
N THR A 172 8.85 -1.97 13.17
CA THR A 172 8.25 -2.20 14.48
C THR A 172 7.13 -3.25 14.38
N CYS A 173 7.25 -4.28 15.21
CA CYS A 173 6.35 -5.43 15.26
C CYS A 173 5.45 -5.31 16.50
N HIS A 174 4.33 -4.60 16.37
CA HIS A 174 3.32 -4.45 17.42
C HIS A 174 2.45 -5.71 17.50
N ALA A 175 2.81 -6.67 18.36
CA ALA A 175 2.20 -7.98 18.33
C ALA A 175 2.14 -8.68 19.71
N GLY A 176 1.55 -9.85 19.73
CA GLY A 176 1.46 -10.71 20.90
C GLY A 176 0.57 -10.16 22.01
N ASN A 177 0.84 -10.60 23.26
CA ASN A 177 0.03 -10.23 24.42
C ASN A 177 0.15 -8.75 24.83
N MET A 178 1.19 -8.04 24.38
CA MET A 178 1.38 -6.61 24.64
C MET A 178 0.65 -5.71 23.66
N ALA A 179 0.06 -6.25 22.58
CA ALA A 179 -0.59 -5.47 21.53
C ALA A 179 -2.13 -5.51 21.59
N SER A 180 -2.74 -5.84 22.71
CA SER A 180 -4.20 -5.75 22.85
C SER A 180 -4.64 -4.28 22.83
N GLY A 181 -5.48 -3.90 21.85
CA GLY A 181 -5.91 -2.52 21.64
C GLY A 181 -4.85 -1.58 21.05
N ASP A 182 -3.76 -2.14 20.56
CA ASP A 182 -2.64 -1.40 19.97
C ASP A 182 -2.98 -0.93 18.55
N PRO A 183 -2.90 0.39 18.25
CA PRO A 183 -3.15 0.89 16.91
C PRO A 183 -2.07 0.45 15.89
N GLY A 184 -0.89 0.05 16.35
CA GLY A 184 0.20 -0.50 15.52
C GLY A 184 0.03 -1.97 15.14
N ASN A 185 -0.89 -2.71 15.80
CA ASN A 185 -1.09 -4.14 15.57
C ASN A 185 -1.64 -4.46 14.17
N SER A 186 -1.22 -5.61 13.65
CA SER A 186 -1.73 -6.18 12.40
C SER A 186 -1.63 -7.70 12.38
N ALA A 187 -2.29 -8.36 11.44
CA ALA A 187 -2.16 -9.80 11.21
C ALA A 187 -0.72 -10.17 10.78
N ALA A 188 -0.08 -9.34 9.96
CA ALA A 188 1.30 -9.51 9.53
C ALA A 188 2.29 -9.44 10.69
N ALA A 189 2.15 -8.44 11.57
CA ALA A 189 2.96 -8.31 12.77
C ALA A 189 2.81 -9.54 13.69
N ASN A 190 1.59 -10.04 13.86
CA ASN A 190 1.34 -11.26 14.66
C ASN A 190 1.98 -12.51 14.02
N ALA A 191 1.95 -12.65 12.69
CA ALA A 191 2.62 -13.75 11.99
C ALA A 191 4.14 -13.71 12.19
N LEU A 192 4.74 -12.52 12.03
CA LEU A 192 6.18 -12.29 12.26
C LEU A 192 6.57 -12.60 13.71
N ASN A 193 5.80 -12.11 14.68
CA ASN A 193 6.03 -12.37 16.11
C ASN A 193 5.97 -13.87 16.44
N GLN A 194 5.03 -14.61 15.85
CA GLN A 194 4.93 -16.07 16.04
C GLN A 194 6.11 -16.82 15.43
N MET A 195 6.70 -16.31 14.35
CA MET A 195 7.91 -16.88 13.75
C MET A 195 9.15 -16.62 14.63
N GLN A 196 9.35 -15.36 15.05
CA GLN A 196 10.57 -14.91 15.75
C GLN A 196 10.57 -15.23 17.26
N LYS A 197 9.38 -15.44 17.84
CA LYS A 197 9.18 -15.90 19.24
C LYS A 197 10.03 -15.11 20.26
N PRO A 198 9.80 -13.80 20.42
CA PRO A 198 10.52 -13.03 21.42
C PRO A 198 10.25 -13.56 22.83
N ASP A 199 11.27 -13.64 23.67
CA ASP A 199 11.15 -14.10 25.07
C ASP A 199 10.44 -13.06 25.96
N GLY A 200 10.32 -11.82 25.50
CA GLY A 200 9.67 -10.70 26.19
C GLY A 200 9.63 -9.46 25.32
N TYR A 201 9.15 -8.35 25.90
CA TYR A 201 9.04 -7.06 25.22
C TYR A 201 9.65 -5.94 26.08
N PRO A 202 10.37 -4.96 25.48
CA PRO A 202 10.78 -4.93 24.05
C PRO A 202 11.86 -5.97 23.75
N ASN A 203 11.98 -6.34 22.48
CA ASN A 203 13.03 -7.23 22.02
C ASN A 203 13.39 -6.96 20.56
N ILE A 204 14.68 -6.86 20.27
CA ILE A 204 15.19 -6.63 18.92
C ILE A 204 15.68 -7.94 18.32
N CYS A 205 15.37 -8.17 17.05
CA CYS A 205 16.09 -9.12 16.23
C CYS A 205 16.62 -8.46 14.95
N ILE A 206 17.59 -9.13 14.33
CA ILE A 206 18.12 -8.74 13.04
C ILE A 206 17.68 -9.78 12.01
N ASN A 207 17.17 -9.32 10.88
CA ASN A 207 16.69 -10.15 9.77
C ASN A 207 15.57 -11.13 10.23
N PHE A 208 15.63 -12.40 9.78
CA PHE A 208 14.65 -13.43 10.13
C PHE A 208 15.10 -14.33 11.29
N GLU A 209 16.06 -13.88 12.06
CA GLU A 209 16.52 -14.61 13.24
C GLU A 209 15.50 -14.56 14.39
N THR A 210 15.74 -15.37 15.42
CA THR A 210 14.95 -15.29 16.66
C THR A 210 15.32 -14.00 17.41
N ALA A 211 14.31 -13.28 17.92
CA ALA A 211 14.50 -12.06 18.69
C ALA A 211 15.24 -12.37 20.03
N LYS A 212 16.36 -11.67 20.30
CA LYS A 212 17.24 -11.97 21.44
C LYS A 212 17.79 -10.75 22.17
N ILE A 213 17.70 -9.56 21.59
CA ILE A 213 18.27 -8.36 22.20
C ILE A 213 17.18 -7.65 22.99
N GLY A 214 17.19 -7.88 24.30
CA GLY A 214 16.30 -7.22 25.23
C GLY A 214 16.69 -5.78 25.52
N ASN A 215 15.88 -5.11 26.33
CA ASN A 215 16.12 -3.74 26.74
C ASN A 215 17.06 -3.68 27.96
N TYR A 216 18.11 -2.89 27.81
CA TYR A 216 19.10 -2.56 28.85
C TYR A 216 19.23 -1.04 28.95
N GLN A 217 20.33 -0.54 29.48
CA GLN A 217 20.67 0.87 29.28
C GLN A 217 20.94 1.15 27.80
N THR A 218 20.51 2.30 27.31
CA THR A 218 20.59 2.69 25.90
C THR A 218 21.96 2.38 25.25
N SER A 219 23.06 2.81 25.86
CA SER A 219 24.40 2.56 25.32
C SER A 219 24.75 1.07 25.22
N THR A 220 24.30 0.27 26.20
CA THR A 220 24.52 -1.19 26.23
C THR A 220 23.70 -1.87 25.14
N THR A 221 22.44 -1.48 25.01
CA THR A 221 21.55 -2.01 23.94
C THR A 221 22.09 -1.68 22.54
N ILE A 222 22.54 -0.43 22.33
CA ILE A 222 23.19 -0.02 21.06
C ILE A 222 24.43 -0.87 20.79
N SER A 223 25.24 -1.17 21.80
CA SER A 223 26.44 -2.02 21.65
C SER A 223 26.08 -3.44 21.21
N TYR A 224 25.03 -4.03 21.77
CA TYR A 224 24.54 -5.36 21.34
C TYR A 224 23.97 -5.34 19.92
N ILE A 225 23.20 -4.30 19.57
CA ILE A 225 22.70 -4.13 18.20
C ILE A 225 23.87 -3.98 17.23
N ARG A 226 24.87 -3.15 17.55
CA ARG A 226 26.08 -2.99 16.73
C ARG A 226 26.81 -4.31 16.54
N GLN A 227 27.00 -5.07 17.61
CA GLN A 227 27.67 -6.39 17.55
C GLN A 227 26.87 -7.34 16.61
N ALA A 228 25.54 -7.38 16.73
CA ALA A 228 24.70 -8.22 15.90
C ALA A 228 24.73 -7.76 14.43
N LEU A 229 24.56 -6.46 14.15
CA LEU A 229 24.61 -5.92 12.79
C LEU A 229 25.96 -6.18 12.11
N ASN A 230 27.08 -6.04 12.83
CA ASN A 230 28.42 -6.32 12.28
C ASN A 230 28.59 -7.78 11.81
N GLY A 231 27.76 -8.71 12.32
CA GLY A 231 27.72 -10.10 11.85
C GLY A 231 27.01 -10.27 10.49
N TYR A 232 26.21 -9.29 10.08
CA TYR A 232 25.42 -9.34 8.82
C TYR A 232 25.93 -8.37 7.76
N ILE A 233 26.51 -7.23 8.16
CA ILE A 233 27.00 -6.20 7.23
C ILE A 233 28.12 -6.77 6.38
N LYS A 234 27.92 -6.75 5.06
CA LYS A 234 28.90 -7.16 4.06
C LYS A 234 29.70 -5.93 3.61
N LYS A 235 30.93 -5.81 4.09
CA LYS A 235 31.81 -4.65 3.79
C LYS A 235 32.21 -4.57 2.32
N ASP A 236 32.26 -5.73 1.64
CA ASP A 236 32.61 -5.82 0.21
C ASP A 236 31.35 -5.70 -0.70
N GLY A 237 30.23 -5.37 -0.10
CA GLY A 237 28.96 -5.19 -0.78
C GLY A 237 27.94 -6.32 -0.58
N ALA A 238 26.69 -5.99 -0.76
CA ALA A 238 25.59 -6.94 -0.73
C ALA A 238 25.59 -7.86 -1.94
N ASP A 239 24.97 -9.04 -1.81
CA ASP A 239 24.82 -10.00 -2.91
C ASP A 239 23.91 -9.47 -4.00
N VAL A 240 23.05 -8.50 -3.69
CA VAL A 240 22.12 -7.85 -4.61
C VAL A 240 21.95 -6.37 -4.29
N GLY A 241 21.73 -5.54 -5.31
CA GLY A 241 21.17 -4.21 -5.20
C GLY A 241 19.65 -4.24 -5.40
N ILE A 242 18.94 -3.29 -4.82
CA ILE A 242 17.49 -3.14 -4.94
C ILE A 242 17.19 -1.68 -5.28
N ALA A 243 16.54 -1.45 -6.42
CA ALA A 243 15.91 -0.19 -6.77
C ALA A 243 14.41 -0.37 -6.69
N LEU A 244 13.66 0.63 -6.23
CA LEU A 244 12.20 0.53 -6.10
C LEU A 244 11.52 1.88 -6.26
N ALA A 245 10.25 1.84 -6.63
CA ALA A 245 9.35 2.98 -6.66
C ALA A 245 8.01 2.56 -6.06
N VAL A 246 7.36 3.44 -5.31
CA VAL A 246 6.14 3.12 -4.57
C VAL A 246 5.10 4.22 -4.83
N GLU A 247 3.93 3.80 -5.26
CA GLU A 247 2.73 4.63 -5.36
C GLU A 247 1.61 3.99 -4.54
N GLY A 248 0.56 4.73 -4.24
CA GLY A 248 -0.55 4.17 -3.47
C GLY A 248 -1.80 5.01 -3.48
N ASP A 249 -2.85 4.38 -3.00
CA ASP A 249 -4.15 4.98 -2.76
C ASP A 249 -4.71 4.47 -1.41
N ALA A 250 -5.95 4.83 -1.07
CA ALA A 250 -6.59 4.41 0.19
C ALA A 250 -6.81 2.88 0.32
N TYR A 251 -6.57 2.10 -0.74
CA TYR A 251 -6.87 0.67 -0.80
C TYR A 251 -5.63 -0.20 -1.00
N ASN A 252 -4.62 0.33 -1.71
CA ASN A 252 -3.44 -0.44 -2.06
C ASN A 252 -2.18 0.43 -2.08
N ALA A 253 -1.05 -0.18 -1.74
CA ALA A 253 0.27 0.30 -2.12
C ALA A 253 0.79 -0.56 -3.28
N PHE A 254 1.33 0.09 -4.30
CA PHE A 254 1.90 -0.52 -5.50
C PHE A 254 3.40 -0.27 -5.49
N CYS A 255 4.17 -1.33 -5.58
CA CYS A 255 5.62 -1.24 -5.60
C CYS A 255 6.17 -1.91 -6.85
N SER A 256 6.87 -1.15 -7.68
CA SER A 256 7.81 -1.70 -8.65
C SER A 256 9.17 -1.84 -7.98
N ALA A 257 9.84 -2.96 -8.16
CA ALA A 257 11.20 -3.16 -7.69
C ALA A 257 12.04 -3.82 -8.77
N GLN A 258 13.33 -3.50 -8.81
CA GLN A 258 14.30 -4.18 -9.66
C GLN A 258 15.46 -4.67 -8.79
N VAL A 259 15.73 -5.96 -8.87
CA VAL A 259 16.89 -6.59 -8.23
C VAL A 259 18.02 -6.69 -9.24
N LYS A 260 19.23 -6.23 -8.89
CA LYS A 260 20.46 -6.37 -9.69
C LYS A 260 21.46 -7.23 -8.93
N VAL A 261 21.95 -8.28 -9.53
CA VAL A 261 22.66 -9.38 -8.85
C VAL A 261 24.17 -9.19 -8.89
N ASN A 262 24.81 -9.25 -7.72
CA ASN A 262 26.26 -9.34 -7.58
C ASN A 262 26.73 -10.81 -7.48
N VAL A 263 26.02 -11.65 -6.72
CA VAL A 263 26.39 -13.06 -6.51
C VAL A 263 25.35 -13.98 -7.17
N ALA A 264 25.82 -14.83 -8.10
CA ALA A 264 24.91 -15.75 -8.81
C ALA A 264 24.42 -16.86 -7.87
N GLN A 265 23.11 -16.90 -7.61
CA GLN A 265 22.45 -17.92 -6.76
C GLN A 265 20.92 -17.86 -6.87
N GLU A 266 20.23 -18.70 -6.08
CA GLU A 266 18.77 -18.65 -5.94
C GLU A 266 18.36 -17.57 -4.93
N TYR A 267 17.33 -16.79 -5.32
CA TYR A 267 16.81 -15.69 -4.49
C TYR A 267 15.31 -15.84 -4.21
N LYS A 268 14.89 -15.25 -3.11
CA LYS A 268 13.50 -14.97 -2.75
C LYS A 268 13.31 -13.48 -2.57
N ALA A 269 12.09 -12.99 -2.80
CA ALA A 269 11.74 -11.61 -2.52
C ALA A 269 10.36 -11.51 -1.83
N VAL A 270 10.22 -10.48 -1.00
CA VAL A 270 8.98 -10.09 -0.34
C VAL A 270 8.93 -8.59 -0.19
N ALA A 271 7.73 -8.03 -0.23
CA ALA A 271 7.48 -6.63 0.11
C ALA A 271 6.65 -6.55 1.40
N TRP A 272 7.05 -5.70 2.33
CA TRP A 272 6.36 -5.41 3.57
C TRP A 272 5.83 -3.98 3.56
N LEU A 273 4.53 -3.81 3.85
CA LEU A 273 3.90 -2.51 4.01
C LEU A 273 4.11 -2.02 5.44
N LEU A 274 4.70 -0.86 5.59
CA LEU A 274 4.99 -0.23 6.88
C LEU A 274 4.21 1.08 6.99
N GLU A 275 3.75 1.43 8.20
CA GLU A 275 3.10 2.72 8.49
C GLU A 275 3.84 3.44 9.60
N SER A 276 4.01 4.76 9.42
CA SER A 276 4.62 5.67 10.39
C SER A 276 3.61 6.70 10.91
N ASN A 277 4.01 7.52 11.88
CA ASN A 277 3.19 8.56 12.50
C ASN A 277 1.88 8.06 13.16
N ILE A 278 1.85 6.82 13.65
CA ILE A 278 0.67 6.25 14.31
C ILE A 278 0.62 6.79 15.75
N TYR A 279 -0.40 7.61 16.04
CA TYR A 279 -0.57 8.14 17.39
C TYR A 279 -1.24 7.15 18.33
N SER A 280 -0.57 6.84 19.45
CA SER A 280 -1.03 5.95 20.52
C SER A 280 -1.02 6.67 21.88
N PRO A 281 -2.10 7.31 22.28
CA PRO A 281 -2.16 8.05 23.55
C PRO A 281 -1.99 7.16 24.78
N ASN A 282 -2.32 5.88 24.64
CA ASN A 282 -2.38 4.88 25.72
C ASN A 282 -1.09 4.06 25.90
N GLN A 283 0.02 4.43 25.26
CA GLN A 283 1.28 3.71 25.44
C GLN A 283 1.67 3.69 26.92
N VAL A 284 1.71 2.48 27.50
CA VAL A 284 2.11 2.28 28.89
C VAL A 284 3.60 2.63 29.04
N GLY A 285 3.94 3.33 30.12
CA GLY A 285 5.31 3.78 30.40
C GLY A 285 5.78 4.99 29.59
N ALA A 286 4.92 5.56 28.72
CA ALA A 286 5.27 6.75 27.96
C ALA A 286 5.48 7.96 28.88
N SER A 287 6.66 8.60 28.79
CA SER A 287 7.01 9.81 29.53
C SER A 287 7.35 11.01 28.63
N LYS A 288 7.39 10.80 27.30
CA LYS A 288 7.66 11.80 26.27
C LYS A 288 6.65 11.68 25.14
N ALA A 289 6.57 12.71 24.28
CA ALA A 289 5.66 12.72 23.12
C ALA A 289 6.05 11.64 22.11
N GLU A 290 7.34 11.44 21.86
CA GLU A 290 7.91 10.47 20.92
C GLU A 290 7.50 9.03 21.26
N HIS A 291 7.33 8.72 22.55
CA HIS A 291 6.87 7.39 22.99
C HIS A 291 5.43 7.05 22.56
N LYS A 292 4.66 8.05 22.11
CA LYS A 292 3.28 7.90 21.67
C LYS A 292 3.12 7.93 20.16
N ILE A 293 4.23 8.00 19.43
CA ILE A 293 4.26 7.97 17.96
C ILE A 293 5.00 6.70 17.55
N TYR A 294 4.30 5.84 16.82
CA TYR A 294 4.90 4.62 16.28
C TYR A 294 5.29 4.84 14.83
N ASN A 295 6.47 4.40 14.47
CA ASN A 295 7.00 4.47 13.11
C ASN A 295 7.33 3.07 12.62
N PHE A 296 7.28 2.89 11.29
CA PHE A 296 7.61 1.64 10.59
C PHE A 296 6.86 0.42 11.11
N ALA A 297 5.60 0.60 11.55
CA ALA A 297 4.77 -0.49 12.04
C ALA A 297 4.36 -1.41 10.88
N LEU A 298 4.65 -2.71 11.00
CA LEU A 298 4.33 -3.71 9.98
C LEU A 298 2.81 -3.86 9.83
N ARG A 299 2.28 -3.53 8.65
CA ARG A 299 0.85 -3.57 8.33
C ARG A 299 0.46 -4.78 7.52
N ASN A 300 1.21 -5.05 6.45
CA ASN A 300 0.91 -6.16 5.56
C ASN A 300 2.19 -6.73 4.94
N ILE A 301 2.09 -7.92 4.35
CA ILE A 301 3.16 -8.63 3.65
C ILE A 301 2.60 -9.07 2.31
N SER A 302 3.38 -8.96 1.24
CA SER A 302 2.97 -9.37 -0.10
C SER A 302 2.76 -10.88 -0.21
N GLY A 303 1.77 -11.29 -1.00
CA GLY A 303 1.43 -12.69 -1.21
C GLY A 303 0.73 -13.35 -0.01
N GLU A 304 0.72 -14.67 0.01
CA GLU A 304 0.19 -15.45 1.14
C GLU A 304 1.27 -15.58 2.22
N TYR A 305 1.01 -15.02 3.38
CA TYR A 305 1.94 -15.08 4.51
C TYR A 305 1.36 -15.80 5.73
N SER A 306 2.25 -16.38 6.51
CA SER A 306 1.95 -17.03 7.79
C SER A 306 3.19 -17.00 8.67
N LYS A 307 3.08 -17.50 9.91
CA LYS A 307 4.26 -17.71 10.79
C LYS A 307 5.37 -18.58 10.18
N ASN A 308 5.11 -19.30 9.09
CA ASN A 308 6.08 -20.15 8.41
C ASN A 308 6.58 -19.53 7.09
N ASN A 309 5.94 -18.46 6.62
CA ASN A 309 6.30 -17.77 5.39
C ASN A 309 6.08 -16.27 5.55
N VAL A 310 7.11 -15.54 5.96
CA VAL A 310 7.18 -14.07 5.97
C VAL A 310 8.33 -13.56 5.08
N SER A 311 9.12 -14.46 4.50
CA SER A 311 10.29 -14.18 3.68
C SER A 311 10.02 -14.20 2.17
N GLY A 312 8.78 -14.45 1.77
CA GLY A 312 8.32 -14.39 0.38
C GLY A 312 8.64 -15.62 -0.46
N GLU A 313 8.50 -15.44 -1.77
CA GLU A 313 8.54 -16.50 -2.77
C GLU A 313 9.84 -16.48 -3.57
N SER A 314 10.19 -17.62 -4.19
CA SER A 314 11.35 -17.72 -5.08
C SER A 314 11.17 -16.83 -6.31
N ILE A 315 12.18 -16.03 -6.62
CA ILE A 315 12.27 -15.25 -7.87
C ILE A 315 13.20 -15.92 -8.89
N GLY A 316 13.71 -17.10 -8.56
CA GLY A 316 14.53 -17.95 -9.41
C GLY A 316 16.02 -17.92 -9.09
N VAL A 317 16.78 -18.64 -9.89
CA VAL A 317 18.24 -18.59 -9.91
C VAL A 317 18.65 -17.49 -10.90
N LEU A 318 19.37 -16.48 -10.39
CA LEU A 318 19.79 -15.32 -11.16
C LEU A 318 21.32 -15.31 -11.33
N ALA A 319 21.78 -14.90 -12.51
CA ALA A 319 23.20 -14.77 -12.82
C ALA A 319 23.79 -13.44 -12.32
N GLN A 320 25.12 -13.37 -12.18
CA GLN A 320 25.80 -12.11 -11.87
C GLN A 320 25.55 -11.07 -12.98
N GLY A 321 25.22 -9.85 -12.61
CA GLY A 321 24.86 -8.75 -13.51
C GLY A 321 23.40 -8.80 -13.99
N GLU A 322 22.67 -9.89 -13.75
CA GLU A 322 21.27 -10.00 -14.15
C GLU A 322 20.39 -9.04 -13.36
N LYS A 323 19.42 -8.41 -14.06
CA LYS A 323 18.37 -7.58 -13.50
C LYS A 323 17.05 -8.33 -13.54
N LYS A 324 16.31 -8.30 -12.44
CA LYS A 324 14.98 -8.93 -12.33
C LYS A 324 13.97 -7.92 -11.85
N ASP A 325 12.98 -7.64 -12.71
CA ASP A 325 11.83 -6.79 -12.36
C ASP A 325 10.83 -7.59 -11.53
N LEU A 326 10.32 -6.93 -10.50
CA LEU A 326 9.32 -7.40 -9.57
C LEU A 326 8.23 -6.36 -9.42
N SER A 327 7.01 -6.81 -9.16
CA SER A 327 5.89 -5.93 -8.83
C SER A 327 5.11 -6.51 -7.65
N PHE A 328 4.72 -5.64 -6.73
CA PHE A 328 3.96 -6.01 -5.55
C PHE A 328 2.73 -5.11 -5.42
N THR A 329 1.61 -5.72 -5.08
CA THR A 329 0.42 -5.00 -4.62
C THR A 329 0.15 -5.40 -3.18
N LEU A 330 0.10 -4.42 -2.30
CA LEU A 330 -0.08 -4.60 -0.87
C LEU A 330 -1.41 -3.97 -0.45
N PRO A 331 -2.45 -4.77 -0.17
CA PRO A 331 -3.75 -4.25 0.24
C PRO A 331 -3.68 -3.48 1.56
N ILE A 332 -4.36 -2.31 1.60
CA ILE A 332 -4.61 -1.53 2.81
C ILE A 332 -5.95 -1.97 3.38
N THR A 333 -5.93 -2.90 4.32
CA THR A 333 -7.11 -3.65 4.77
C THR A 333 -7.90 -2.98 5.89
N SER A 334 -7.51 -1.77 6.32
CA SER A 334 -8.17 -1.06 7.40
C SER A 334 -8.32 0.43 7.10
N THR A 335 -9.52 0.95 7.24
CA THR A 335 -9.82 2.39 7.14
C THR A 335 -9.21 3.24 8.27
N LYS A 336 -8.63 2.60 9.29
CA LYS A 336 -7.90 3.26 10.37
C LYS A 336 -6.44 3.53 10.05
N TRP A 337 -5.92 2.90 9.00
CA TRP A 337 -4.55 3.08 8.54
C TRP A 337 -4.48 4.32 7.64
N ASN A 338 -3.41 5.10 7.79
CA ASN A 338 -3.18 6.28 6.95
C ASN A 338 -2.16 5.95 5.85
N TRP A 339 -2.65 5.71 4.64
CA TRP A 339 -1.84 5.34 3.49
C TRP A 339 -0.79 6.41 3.12
N GLU A 340 -1.05 7.70 3.39
CA GLU A 340 -0.10 8.80 3.15
C GLU A 340 1.15 8.73 4.05
N ASN A 341 1.08 7.96 5.14
CA ASN A 341 2.18 7.73 6.07
C ASN A 341 2.82 6.33 5.88
N MET A 342 2.59 5.70 4.73
CA MET A 342 3.09 4.36 4.48
C MET A 342 4.27 4.35 3.52
N GLY A 343 5.01 3.24 3.57
CA GLY A 343 6.07 2.91 2.64
C GLY A 343 6.22 1.41 2.51
N VAL A 344 7.00 0.99 1.55
CA VAL A 344 7.25 -0.41 1.25
C VAL A 344 8.72 -0.75 1.49
N LEU A 345 8.95 -1.79 2.27
CA LEU A 345 10.25 -2.43 2.47
C LEU A 345 10.33 -3.68 1.61
N VAL A 346 11.19 -3.66 0.60
CA VAL A 346 11.51 -4.85 -0.20
C VAL A 346 12.69 -5.57 0.44
N ILE A 347 12.53 -6.87 0.70
CA ILE A 347 13.54 -7.73 1.29
C ILE A 347 13.87 -8.85 0.30
N VAL A 348 15.15 -8.99 -0.03
CA VAL A 348 15.66 -10.08 -0.86
C VAL A 348 16.50 -11.01 0.00
N SER A 349 16.22 -12.30 -0.11
CA SER A 349 16.92 -13.37 0.65
C SER A 349 17.63 -14.32 -0.29
N ALA A 350 18.74 -14.87 0.17
CA ALA A 350 19.53 -15.87 -0.50
C ALA A 350 19.85 -17.03 0.44
N LYS A 351 20.27 -18.19 -0.10
CA LYS A 351 20.73 -19.30 0.73
C LYS A 351 22.18 -19.09 1.14
N ASN A 352 22.45 -19.23 2.45
CA ASN A 352 23.82 -19.29 2.95
C ASN A 352 24.47 -20.65 2.64
N ALA A 353 25.74 -20.81 3.00
CA ALA A 353 26.51 -22.03 2.80
C ALA A 353 25.88 -23.29 3.43
N ASN A 354 24.99 -23.14 4.40
CA ASN A 354 24.26 -24.24 5.05
C ASN A 354 22.87 -24.51 4.42
N GLY A 355 22.52 -23.80 3.34
CA GLY A 355 21.22 -23.89 2.66
C GLY A 355 20.07 -23.19 3.39
N LYS A 356 20.34 -22.40 4.45
CA LYS A 356 19.36 -21.58 5.16
C LYS A 356 19.16 -20.26 4.44
N TRP A 357 17.89 -19.82 4.30
CA TRP A 357 17.56 -18.52 3.77
C TRP A 357 17.94 -17.41 4.73
N GLU A 358 18.69 -16.43 4.25
CA GLU A 358 19.13 -15.23 4.98
C GLU A 358 18.86 -13.99 4.14
N VAL A 359 18.67 -12.85 4.80
CA VAL A 359 18.50 -11.56 4.09
C VAL A 359 19.80 -11.22 3.37
N ALA A 360 19.75 -11.11 2.06
CA ALA A 360 20.85 -10.70 1.20
C ALA A 360 20.94 -9.18 1.08
N ASN A 361 19.80 -8.49 1.09
CA ASN A 361 19.68 -7.03 1.17
C ASN A 361 18.23 -6.62 1.43
N SER A 362 18.03 -5.35 1.80
CA SER A 362 16.70 -4.73 1.90
C SER A 362 16.74 -3.26 1.47
N ALA A 363 15.61 -2.75 0.97
CA ALA A 363 15.46 -1.34 0.59
C ALA A 363 14.04 -0.85 0.93
N TYR A 364 13.93 0.36 1.47
CA TYR A 364 12.68 1.00 1.87
C TYR A 364 12.44 2.28 1.06
N CYS A 365 11.19 2.51 0.69
CA CYS A 365 10.73 3.72 0.00
C CYS A 365 9.32 4.09 0.49
N GLU A 366 9.05 5.39 0.68
CA GLU A 366 7.73 5.90 1.04
C GLU A 366 6.79 5.93 -0.18
N ILE A 367 5.48 5.90 0.05
CA ILE A 367 4.49 6.09 -1.01
C ILE A 367 4.67 7.47 -1.64
N GLY A 368 4.69 7.54 -2.97
CA GLY A 368 4.96 8.75 -3.75
C GLY A 368 6.45 8.97 -4.06
N GLU A 369 7.33 8.06 -3.66
CA GLU A 369 8.76 8.19 -3.85
C GLU A 369 9.37 7.05 -4.68
N ALA A 370 10.59 7.29 -5.18
CA ALA A 370 11.38 6.31 -5.90
C ALA A 370 12.85 6.35 -5.46
N LYS A 371 13.48 5.18 -5.37
CA LYS A 371 14.85 5.02 -4.89
C LYS A 371 15.65 4.14 -5.86
N GLY A 372 16.76 4.66 -6.39
CA GLY A 372 17.71 3.91 -7.20
C GLY A 372 18.57 2.95 -6.37
N TYR A 373 19.48 2.23 -7.05
CA TYR A 373 20.44 1.38 -6.35
C TYR A 373 21.35 2.19 -5.44
N GLU A 374 21.57 1.71 -4.21
CA GLU A 374 22.55 2.25 -3.30
C GLU A 374 23.90 1.54 -3.51
N TYR A 375 24.86 2.23 -4.10
CA TYR A 375 26.21 1.72 -4.31
C TYR A 375 27.13 2.10 -3.13
N ILE A 376 28.13 1.25 -2.87
CA ILE A 376 29.23 1.61 -1.96
C ILE A 376 30.10 2.65 -2.65
N ASN A 377 30.38 3.76 -1.96
CA ASN A 377 31.26 4.85 -2.40
C ASN A 377 32.73 4.49 -2.26
#